data_a472691128a31d1c6cea8e09bd48acea
#
_entry.id   a472691128a31d1c6cea8e09bd48acea
#
_cell.length_a   1.000
_cell.length_b   1.000
_cell.length_c   1.000
_cell.angle_alpha   90.00
_cell.angle_beta   90.00
_cell.angle_gamma   90.00
#
_symmetry.space_group_name_H-M   'P 1'
#
loop_
_entity.id
_entity.type
_entity.pdbx_description
1 polymer ?
#
loop_
_entity_poly.entity_id
_entity_poly.type
_entity_poly.pdbx_seq_one_letter_code
_entity_poly.pdbx_strand_id
1 'polypeptide(L)'
;MSEKRYRGARQPAEASKDTWSMSHWSDTLPVPSGQRRDQVPRDHSIYPQLLEITLHLRQAMREHFVQLTSRQGLSLEERKHTQAIREKEALLSCLICRMINLLQSEAASDLELQVPLPSEDSRGDVRYGERAQLSGQPDPVPQLSDCEAAFVSRDLSNRGIDISVFYQSSFQDYNAYQKDKYHKDKNTLGFINLGTSENKLCMDLMTERLQERDMNCIEDALLQYPDWRGQPFLREEVARFLTYYCRAPTQLDPENVVVLNGCCSVFSALAMVLCDPGEAFLVPAPFYGGFAFSSRLYAKVELIPVYLESEVTVTNTQPFQLTVDKLEEALLEARFEGKKVRGLVLINPQNPVGDIYSPDSLMKYLEFAKRYNLHVIIDEIYMLSVFDESITFHSVLSMKSLPDRNRTHVIWGTSKDFGISGFRFGALYTHNKEVVSAVSAFGYLHSISGIAQHKLCQLLQNTEWIDKVYLPTNCYRLREAHKYITAKLKALEIPFHNSSSGLYVWINLKKYLDPCTFEEERLLYCRFLDNKLLLSRGKAYMCKEPGWFCLIFADELPRLKLAMRRFCDVLEEQKEAWIVKQLEDAMRE
;
A
#
# COMPACT_ATOMS: atom_id res chain seq x y z
N MET A 1 -37.00 -1.07 53.34
CA MET A 1 -38.21 -0.22 53.29
C MET A 1 -38.09 0.55 51.97
N SER A 2 -38.90 0.49 51.00
CA SER A 2 -40.17 -0.21 50.67
C SER A 2 -40.26 -0.28 49.13
N GLU A 3 -40.72 -1.41 48.69
CA GLU A 3 -41.13 -1.67 47.31
C GLU A 3 -42.21 -0.69 46.83
N LYS A 4 -42.24 -0.43 45.52
CA LYS A 4 -43.53 -0.41 44.79
C LYS A 4 -43.32 -0.77 43.30
N ARG A 5 -43.90 -1.91 42.96
CA ARG A 5 -44.19 -2.40 41.61
C ARG A 5 -45.24 -1.51 40.93
N TYR A 6 -45.12 -1.34 39.61
CA TYR A 6 -46.29 -1.26 38.72
C TYR A 6 -46.06 -2.07 37.44
N ARG A 7 -46.93 -3.05 37.24
CA ARG A 7 -47.15 -3.81 36.01
C ARG A 7 -48.08 -3.02 35.10
N GLY A 8 -47.87 -3.14 33.79
CA GLY A 8 -48.79 -2.71 32.76
C GLY A 8 -48.39 -3.32 31.41
N ALA A 9 -48.90 -4.53 31.14
CA ALA A 9 -48.75 -5.21 29.85
C ALA A 9 -49.69 -4.58 28.82
N ARG A 10 -49.22 -4.34 27.61
CA ARG A 10 -50.05 -4.32 26.38
C ARG A 10 -49.32 -5.13 25.29
N GLN A 11 -50.04 -6.12 24.77
CA GLN A 11 -49.68 -6.97 23.65
C GLN A 11 -49.64 -6.15 22.34
N PRO A 12 -48.77 -6.51 21.39
CA PRO A 12 -48.78 -5.92 20.04
C PRO A 12 -49.75 -6.71 19.13
N ALA A 13 -50.39 -5.95 18.26
CA ALA A 13 -51.26 -6.44 17.20
C ALA A 13 -50.44 -7.17 16.10
N GLU A 14 -51.02 -8.25 15.62
CA GLU A 14 -50.56 -9.08 14.50
C GLU A 14 -50.46 -8.26 13.22
N ALA A 15 -49.28 -8.26 12.57
CA ALA A 15 -49.09 -7.88 11.18
C ALA A 15 -48.77 -9.14 10.37
N SER A 16 -49.57 -9.38 9.37
CA SER A 16 -49.58 -10.52 8.47
C SER A 16 -48.22 -10.76 7.83
N LYS A 17 -47.75 -11.99 7.94
CA LYS A 17 -46.61 -12.54 7.19
C LYS A 17 -47.07 -12.91 5.78
N ASP A 18 -46.75 -12.12 4.80
CA ASP A 18 -46.68 -12.61 3.40
C ASP A 18 -45.28 -13.11 3.13
N THR A 19 -45.07 -14.39 3.41
CA THR A 19 -43.91 -15.16 2.97
C THR A 19 -44.09 -15.51 1.49
N TRP A 20 -43.34 -14.86 0.62
CA TRP A 20 -43.13 -15.34 -0.74
C TRP A 20 -42.19 -16.55 -0.70
N SER A 21 -42.81 -17.75 -0.78
CA SER A 21 -42.07 -19.00 -0.90
C SER A 21 -41.54 -19.15 -2.32
N MET A 22 -40.23 -19.44 -2.45
CA MET A 22 -39.53 -19.87 -3.66
C MET A 22 -39.95 -21.31 -4.07
N SER A 23 -41.22 -21.58 -4.34
CA SER A 23 -41.68 -22.93 -4.68
C SER A 23 -42.38 -23.05 -6.05
N HIS A 24 -42.17 -22.14 -6.97
CA HIS A 24 -42.85 -22.22 -8.29
C HIS A 24 -41.93 -22.16 -9.52
N TRP A 25 -40.70 -22.66 -9.43
CA TRP A 25 -39.84 -22.82 -10.62
C TRP A 25 -39.24 -24.22 -10.76
N SER A 26 -39.94 -25.28 -10.29
CA SER A 26 -39.45 -26.64 -10.39
C SER A 26 -40.22 -27.57 -11.31
N ASP A 27 -41.24 -27.10 -12.02
CA ASP A 27 -42.05 -27.99 -12.89
C ASP A 27 -42.14 -27.46 -14.33
N THR A 28 -41.08 -27.69 -15.14
CA THR A 28 -41.18 -27.89 -16.59
C THR A 28 -39.81 -28.21 -17.25
N LEU A 29 -39.12 -29.24 -16.81
CA LEU A 29 -38.17 -29.96 -17.66
C LEU A 29 -38.23 -31.45 -17.32
N PRO A 30 -38.47 -32.35 -18.26
CA PRO A 30 -38.51 -33.78 -17.99
C PRO A 30 -37.12 -34.33 -17.75
N VAL A 31 -36.94 -34.94 -16.58
CA VAL A 31 -35.73 -35.71 -16.24
C VAL A 31 -35.87 -37.12 -16.79
N PRO A 32 -35.01 -37.61 -17.70
CA PRO A 32 -34.97 -39.03 -18.04
C PRO A 32 -34.32 -39.79 -16.91
N SER A 33 -35.03 -40.77 -16.36
CA SER A 33 -34.55 -41.74 -15.37
C SER A 33 -33.46 -42.65 -15.93
N GLY A 34 -32.34 -42.70 -15.25
CA GLY A 34 -31.45 -43.87 -15.20
C GLY A 34 -30.47 -44.02 -16.35
N GLN A 35 -29.26 -43.45 -16.17
CA GLN A 35 -28.03 -44.09 -16.65
C GLN A 35 -26.82 -43.48 -15.91
N ARG A 36 -25.77 -44.32 -15.75
CA ARG A 36 -24.56 -44.17 -14.94
C ARG A 36 -23.84 -42.84 -15.20
N ARG A 37 -23.28 -42.29 -14.10
CA ARG A 37 -22.28 -41.22 -14.13
C ARG A 37 -21.02 -41.75 -14.85
N ASP A 38 -20.95 -41.52 -16.16
CA ASP A 38 -19.69 -41.49 -16.91
C ASP A 38 -20.03 -40.91 -18.30
N GLN A 39 -19.26 -39.87 -18.70
CA GLN A 39 -19.28 -39.21 -20.00
C GLN A 39 -20.42 -38.20 -20.25
N VAL A 40 -20.22 -36.97 -19.74
CA VAL A 40 -20.82 -35.79 -20.36
C VAL A 40 -19.97 -35.45 -21.58
N PRO A 41 -20.52 -35.40 -22.78
CA PRO A 41 -19.79 -34.90 -23.95
C PRO A 41 -19.43 -33.44 -23.73
N ARG A 42 -18.14 -33.11 -23.80
CA ARG A 42 -17.66 -31.72 -23.79
C ARG A 42 -17.97 -31.10 -25.15
N ASP A 43 -19.15 -30.47 -25.29
CA ASP A 43 -19.50 -29.70 -26.48
C ASP A 43 -18.91 -28.28 -26.32
N HIS A 44 -17.71 -28.09 -26.88
CA HIS A 44 -16.96 -26.84 -26.85
C HIS A 44 -17.66 -25.64 -27.53
N SER A 45 -18.79 -25.87 -28.21
CA SER A 45 -19.54 -24.83 -28.90
C SER A 45 -20.49 -24.02 -28.00
N ILE A 46 -20.78 -24.47 -26.80
CA ILE A 46 -21.78 -23.86 -25.90
C ILE A 46 -21.24 -22.60 -25.19
N TYR A 47 -19.98 -22.61 -24.75
CA TYR A 47 -19.42 -21.50 -23.99
C TYR A 47 -19.31 -20.16 -24.72
N PRO A 48 -18.87 -20.11 -25.99
CA PRO A 48 -18.89 -18.87 -26.77
C PRO A 48 -20.28 -18.28 -26.95
N GLN A 49 -21.28 -19.11 -27.18
CA GLN A 49 -22.69 -18.67 -27.36
C GLN A 49 -23.27 -18.13 -26.05
N LEU A 50 -22.99 -18.78 -24.90
CA LEU A 50 -23.39 -18.31 -23.59
C LEU A 50 -22.73 -16.98 -23.24
N LEU A 51 -21.46 -16.81 -23.59
CA LEU A 51 -20.72 -15.57 -23.38
C LEU A 51 -21.35 -14.42 -24.18
N GLU A 52 -21.70 -14.65 -25.44
CA GLU A 52 -22.35 -13.66 -26.31
C GLU A 52 -23.73 -13.24 -25.77
N ILE A 53 -24.56 -14.21 -25.37
CA ILE A 53 -25.87 -13.94 -24.74
C ILE A 53 -25.71 -13.13 -23.46
N THR A 54 -24.72 -13.47 -22.62
CA THR A 54 -24.48 -12.79 -21.33
C THR A 54 -23.99 -11.35 -21.54
N LEU A 55 -23.16 -11.11 -22.58
CA LEU A 55 -22.71 -9.78 -22.99
C LEU A 55 -23.87 -8.91 -23.46
N HIS A 56 -24.78 -9.45 -24.31
CA HIS A 56 -25.96 -8.74 -24.77
C HIS A 56 -26.90 -8.39 -23.60
N LEU A 57 -27.11 -9.32 -22.68
CA LEU A 57 -27.97 -9.08 -21.51
C LEU A 57 -27.38 -7.97 -20.61
N ARG A 58 -26.08 -7.99 -20.40
CA ARG A 58 -25.38 -6.92 -19.64
C ARG A 58 -25.54 -5.56 -20.31
N GLN A 59 -25.40 -5.51 -21.64
CA GLN A 59 -25.56 -4.27 -22.40
C GLN A 59 -26.99 -3.71 -22.26
N ALA A 60 -27.99 -4.56 -22.43
CA ALA A 60 -29.40 -4.17 -22.28
C ALA A 60 -29.72 -3.66 -20.85
N MET A 61 -29.15 -4.28 -19.83
CA MET A 61 -29.31 -3.82 -18.45
C MET A 61 -28.65 -2.46 -18.20
N ARG A 62 -27.48 -2.17 -18.77
CA ARG A 62 -26.82 -0.86 -18.71
C ARG A 62 -27.66 0.22 -19.37
N GLU A 63 -28.19 -0.05 -20.57
CA GLU A 63 -29.04 0.89 -21.29
C GLU A 63 -30.31 1.21 -20.50
N HIS A 64 -30.94 0.19 -19.89
CA HIS A 64 -32.10 0.37 -19.04
C HIS A 64 -31.77 1.15 -17.75
N PHE A 65 -30.64 0.90 -17.14
CA PHE A 65 -30.14 1.67 -15.97
C PHE A 65 -29.95 3.14 -16.30
N VAL A 66 -29.30 3.46 -17.45
CA VAL A 66 -29.10 4.83 -17.92
C VAL A 66 -30.45 5.52 -18.17
N GLN A 67 -31.41 4.84 -18.79
CA GLN A 67 -32.75 5.39 -19.04
C GLN A 67 -33.50 5.70 -17.72
N LEU A 68 -33.38 4.84 -16.71
CA LEU A 68 -34.00 5.08 -15.40
C LEU A 68 -33.33 6.23 -14.66
N THR A 69 -32.00 6.31 -14.67
CA THR A 69 -31.26 7.33 -13.93
C THR A 69 -31.29 8.71 -14.58
N SER A 70 -31.59 8.82 -15.86
CA SER A 70 -31.74 10.12 -16.56
C SER A 70 -33.01 10.90 -16.17
N ARG A 71 -33.93 10.29 -15.42
CA ARG A 71 -35.15 10.95 -14.95
C ARG A 71 -34.91 11.70 -13.64
N GLN A 72 -35.21 12.98 -13.60
CA GLN A 72 -35.15 13.77 -12.36
C GLN A 72 -36.30 13.38 -11.41
N GLY A 73 -35.98 13.10 -10.15
CA GLY A 73 -36.99 12.90 -9.09
C GLY A 73 -37.49 11.47 -8.92
N LEU A 74 -36.61 10.47 -8.97
CA LEU A 74 -36.95 9.06 -8.73
C LEU A 74 -37.65 8.83 -7.36
N SER A 75 -38.78 8.12 -7.40
CA SER A 75 -39.49 7.64 -6.21
C SER A 75 -38.64 6.62 -5.43
N LEU A 76 -39.01 6.32 -4.19
CA LEU A 76 -38.31 5.34 -3.36
C LEU A 76 -38.31 3.93 -3.97
N GLU A 77 -39.38 3.54 -4.64
CA GLU A 77 -39.48 2.25 -5.33
C GLU A 77 -38.59 2.20 -6.59
N GLU A 78 -38.54 3.26 -7.37
CA GLU A 78 -37.66 3.35 -8.53
C GLU A 78 -36.18 3.31 -8.13
N ARG A 79 -35.79 3.91 -6.99
CA ARG A 79 -34.43 3.80 -6.46
C ARG A 79 -34.08 2.37 -6.04
N LYS A 80 -35.00 1.65 -5.40
CA LYS A 80 -34.80 0.22 -5.08
C LYS A 80 -34.67 -0.62 -6.33
N HIS A 81 -35.47 -0.35 -7.34
CA HIS A 81 -35.41 -1.05 -8.63
C HIS A 81 -34.08 -0.77 -9.37
N THR A 82 -33.63 0.47 -9.38
CA THR A 82 -32.35 0.89 -9.93
C THR A 82 -31.19 0.20 -9.23
N GLN A 83 -31.23 0.08 -7.90
CA GLN A 83 -30.24 -0.64 -7.11
C GLN A 83 -30.21 -2.14 -7.48
N ALA A 84 -31.36 -2.78 -7.60
CA ALA A 84 -31.46 -4.19 -7.98
C ALA A 84 -30.92 -4.46 -9.40
N ILE A 85 -31.10 -3.53 -10.36
CA ILE A 85 -30.50 -3.62 -11.70
C ILE A 85 -28.98 -3.56 -11.61
N ARG A 86 -28.44 -2.66 -10.81
CA ARG A 86 -26.99 -2.51 -10.61
C ARG A 86 -26.34 -3.77 -10.02
N GLU A 87 -26.99 -4.38 -9.03
CA GLU A 87 -26.53 -5.63 -8.42
C GLU A 87 -26.55 -6.80 -9.44
N LYS A 88 -27.59 -6.89 -10.26
CA LYS A 88 -27.67 -7.92 -11.32
C LYS A 88 -26.64 -7.69 -12.43
N GLU A 89 -26.34 -6.45 -12.80
CA GLU A 89 -25.29 -6.13 -13.77
C GLU A 89 -23.91 -6.54 -13.24
N ALA A 90 -23.65 -6.33 -11.96
CA ALA A 90 -22.40 -6.76 -11.31
C ALA A 90 -22.24 -8.29 -11.34
N LEU A 91 -23.33 -9.04 -11.07
CA LEU A 91 -23.34 -10.51 -11.18
C LEU A 91 -23.07 -10.99 -12.62
N LEU A 92 -23.68 -10.36 -13.62
CA LEU A 92 -23.43 -10.70 -15.02
C LEU A 92 -21.98 -10.39 -15.43
N SER A 93 -21.40 -9.31 -14.93
CA SER A 93 -20.00 -8.98 -15.17
C SER A 93 -19.06 -10.04 -14.60
N CYS A 94 -19.35 -10.55 -13.43
CA CYS A 94 -18.60 -11.64 -12.80
C CYS A 94 -18.69 -12.95 -13.60
N LEU A 95 -19.89 -13.30 -14.09
CA LEU A 95 -20.11 -14.47 -14.95
C LEU A 95 -19.33 -14.38 -16.27
N ILE A 96 -19.30 -13.21 -16.90
CA ILE A 96 -18.54 -12.97 -18.12
C ILE A 96 -17.04 -13.19 -17.90
N CYS A 97 -16.47 -12.61 -16.83
CA CYS A 97 -15.06 -12.82 -16.49
C CYS A 97 -14.74 -14.30 -16.27
N ARG A 98 -15.63 -15.03 -15.59
CA ARG A 98 -15.45 -16.47 -15.36
C ARG A 98 -15.48 -17.29 -16.63
N MET A 99 -16.40 -16.99 -17.57
CA MET A 99 -16.46 -17.68 -18.86
C MET A 99 -15.23 -17.39 -19.73
N ILE A 100 -14.72 -16.15 -19.72
CA ILE A 100 -13.48 -15.79 -20.42
C ILE A 100 -12.29 -16.58 -19.84
N ASN A 101 -12.17 -16.67 -18.52
CA ASN A 101 -11.09 -17.41 -17.86
C ASN A 101 -11.16 -18.91 -18.16
N LEU A 102 -12.35 -19.50 -18.24
CA LEU A 102 -12.53 -20.90 -18.63
C LEU A 102 -12.08 -21.14 -20.06
N LEU A 103 -12.48 -20.30 -21.00
CA LEU A 103 -12.06 -20.37 -22.40
C LEU A 103 -10.55 -20.22 -22.58
N GLN A 104 -9.91 -19.35 -21.76
CA GLN A 104 -8.46 -19.19 -21.78
C GLN A 104 -7.72 -20.38 -21.17
N SER A 105 -8.27 -21.03 -20.11
CA SER A 105 -7.66 -22.20 -19.49
C SER A 105 -7.78 -23.45 -20.37
N GLU A 106 -8.87 -23.58 -21.14
CA GLU A 106 -9.04 -24.66 -22.12
C GLU A 106 -8.08 -24.51 -23.31
N ALA A 107 -7.88 -23.29 -23.81
CA ALA A 107 -6.91 -23.01 -24.87
C ALA A 107 -5.45 -23.29 -24.44
N ALA A 108 -5.14 -23.13 -23.15
CA ALA A 108 -3.82 -23.47 -22.61
C ALA A 108 -3.63 -25.00 -22.46
N SER A 109 -4.67 -25.75 -22.10
CA SER A 109 -4.61 -27.22 -21.97
C SER A 109 -4.47 -27.93 -23.33
N ASP A 110 -5.01 -27.36 -24.39
CA ASP A 110 -4.87 -27.92 -25.74
C ASP A 110 -3.46 -27.72 -26.33
N LEU A 111 -2.70 -26.76 -25.84
CA LEU A 111 -1.29 -26.55 -26.19
C LEU A 111 -0.32 -27.50 -25.47
N GLU A 112 -0.67 -27.99 -24.27
CA GLU A 112 0.18 -28.93 -23.51
C GLU A 112 0.09 -30.40 -24.02
N LEU A 113 -0.93 -30.75 -24.82
CA LEU A 113 -1.14 -32.10 -25.36
C LEU A 113 -0.30 -32.44 -26.59
N GLN A 114 0.55 -31.54 -27.10
CA GLN A 114 1.39 -31.76 -28.29
C GLN A 114 2.88 -31.97 -28.02
N VAL A 115 3.32 -32.16 -26.77
CA VAL A 115 4.72 -32.44 -26.47
C VAL A 115 4.90 -33.94 -26.09
N PRO A 116 5.73 -34.75 -26.80
CA PRO A 116 5.98 -36.13 -26.46
C PRO A 116 6.77 -36.25 -25.14
N LEU A 117 6.36 -37.17 -24.27
CA LEU A 117 7.05 -37.54 -23.03
C LEU A 117 8.46 -38.09 -23.33
N PRO A 118 9.52 -37.58 -22.67
CA PRO A 118 10.82 -38.23 -22.63
C PRO A 118 10.82 -39.35 -21.56
N SER A 119 11.43 -40.46 -21.92
CA SER A 119 11.65 -41.64 -21.11
C SER A 119 12.45 -41.35 -19.82
N GLU A 120 12.11 -42.09 -18.74
CA GLU A 120 12.88 -42.16 -17.49
C GLU A 120 14.30 -42.66 -17.75
N ASP A 121 15.29 -41.82 -17.46
CA ASP A 121 16.58 -42.16 -16.83
C ASP A 121 17.51 -40.94 -16.85
N SER A 122 17.77 -40.39 -15.68
CA SER A 122 19.08 -39.95 -15.18
C SER A 122 18.94 -38.92 -14.06
N ARG A 123 19.48 -39.29 -12.92
CA ARG A 123 19.72 -38.42 -11.76
C ARG A 123 20.76 -37.34 -12.15
N GLY A 124 20.44 -36.07 -11.87
CA GLY A 124 21.44 -35.01 -11.91
C GLY A 124 20.83 -33.64 -12.16
N ASP A 125 21.03 -32.75 -11.20
CA ASP A 125 20.89 -31.31 -11.26
C ASP A 125 19.49 -30.70 -11.47
N VAL A 126 18.93 -30.27 -10.37
CA VAL A 126 17.76 -29.39 -10.33
C VAL A 126 18.15 -28.01 -10.90
N ARG A 127 18.00 -27.83 -12.20
CA ARG A 127 17.91 -26.50 -12.79
C ARG A 127 16.51 -25.95 -12.57
N TYR A 128 16.40 -24.86 -11.82
CA TYR A 128 15.22 -24.04 -11.74
C TYR A 128 14.82 -23.55 -13.13
N GLY A 129 13.80 -24.14 -13.71
CA GLY A 129 13.26 -23.82 -15.02
C GLY A 129 11.77 -24.02 -15.10
N GLU A 130 11.02 -23.56 -14.10
CA GLU A 130 9.59 -23.30 -14.28
C GLU A 130 9.34 -21.79 -14.12
N ARG A 131 9.01 -21.16 -15.25
CA ARG A 131 8.48 -19.81 -15.31
C ARG A 131 7.14 -19.79 -14.58
N ALA A 132 7.18 -19.57 -13.26
CA ALA A 132 6.01 -19.06 -12.59
C ALA A 132 5.70 -17.71 -13.25
N GLN A 133 4.54 -17.56 -13.87
CA GLN A 133 4.04 -16.29 -14.34
C GLN A 133 4.01 -15.36 -13.13
N LEU A 134 5.00 -14.46 -13.06
CA LEU A 134 5.03 -13.38 -12.07
C LEU A 134 3.88 -12.44 -12.42
N SER A 135 2.72 -12.71 -11.83
CA SER A 135 1.60 -11.80 -11.92
C SER A 135 2.03 -10.44 -11.37
N GLY A 136 1.91 -9.41 -12.19
CA GLY A 136 2.07 -8.02 -11.74
C GLY A 136 1.26 -7.77 -10.47
N GLN A 137 1.63 -6.73 -9.71
CA GLN A 137 0.81 -6.35 -8.56
C GLN A 137 -0.66 -6.29 -8.98
N PRO A 138 -1.55 -6.95 -8.27
CA PRO A 138 -2.94 -7.00 -8.66
C PRO A 138 -3.51 -5.58 -8.64
N ASP A 139 -4.31 -5.29 -9.63
CA ASP A 139 -5.45 -4.40 -9.44
C ASP A 139 -6.10 -4.76 -8.09
N PRO A 140 -6.79 -3.84 -7.39
CA PRO A 140 -7.35 -4.14 -6.08
C PRO A 140 -8.01 -5.52 -6.13
N VAL A 141 -7.40 -6.50 -5.42
CA VAL A 141 -7.83 -7.90 -5.48
C VAL A 141 -9.31 -7.91 -5.13
N PRO A 142 -10.22 -8.29 -6.04
CA PRO A 142 -11.63 -8.37 -5.74
C PRO A 142 -11.80 -9.32 -4.56
N GLN A 143 -12.70 -9.01 -3.63
CA GLN A 143 -13.08 -9.98 -2.61
C GLN A 143 -13.67 -11.20 -3.31
N LEU A 144 -13.10 -12.38 -3.00
CA LEU A 144 -13.65 -13.62 -3.52
C LEU A 144 -15.08 -13.81 -3.00
N SER A 145 -15.99 -14.21 -3.89
CA SER A 145 -17.32 -14.67 -3.50
C SER A 145 -17.22 -15.96 -2.67
N ASP A 146 -18.26 -16.30 -1.92
CA ASP A 146 -18.27 -17.53 -1.12
C ASP A 146 -18.00 -18.79 -1.95
N CYS A 147 -18.46 -18.82 -3.20
CA CYS A 147 -18.22 -19.92 -4.12
C CYS A 147 -16.78 -19.97 -4.64
N GLU A 148 -16.20 -18.82 -4.97
CA GLU A 148 -14.80 -18.72 -5.43
C GLU A 148 -13.83 -19.04 -4.30
N ALA A 149 -14.11 -18.56 -3.08
CA ALA A 149 -13.34 -18.84 -1.90
C ALA A 149 -13.33 -20.34 -1.54
N ALA A 150 -14.47 -21.01 -1.62
CA ALA A 150 -14.59 -22.45 -1.39
C ALA A 150 -13.84 -23.29 -2.44
N PHE A 151 -13.57 -22.73 -3.62
CA PHE A 151 -12.76 -23.38 -4.66
C PHE A 151 -11.25 -23.25 -4.39
N VAL A 152 -10.82 -22.15 -3.76
CA VAL A 152 -9.40 -21.86 -3.48
C VAL A 152 -8.92 -22.58 -2.21
N SER A 153 -9.76 -22.69 -1.18
CA SER A 153 -9.42 -23.38 0.07
C SER A 153 -10.67 -23.87 0.80
N ARG A 154 -10.57 -25.09 1.36
CA ARG A 154 -11.58 -25.65 2.25
C ARG A 154 -11.30 -25.36 3.73
N ASP A 155 -10.09 -24.91 4.05
CA ASP A 155 -9.59 -24.78 5.43
C ASP A 155 -9.66 -23.33 5.94
N LEU A 156 -9.72 -22.35 5.03
CA LEU A 156 -9.74 -20.94 5.38
C LEU A 156 -11.14 -20.34 5.18
N SER A 157 -11.47 -19.34 6.00
CA SER A 157 -12.60 -18.45 5.74
C SER A 157 -12.33 -17.59 4.50
N ASN A 158 -13.37 -17.04 3.87
CA ASN A 158 -13.22 -16.12 2.73
C ASN A 158 -12.27 -14.96 3.04
N ARG A 159 -12.39 -14.37 4.23
CA ARG A 159 -11.46 -13.35 4.71
C ARG A 159 -10.01 -13.87 4.80
N GLY A 160 -9.83 -15.11 5.28
CA GLY A 160 -8.51 -15.73 5.38
C GLY A 160 -7.87 -15.94 4.01
N ILE A 161 -8.66 -16.31 3.02
CA ILE A 161 -8.22 -16.45 1.62
C ILE A 161 -7.82 -15.08 1.05
N ASP A 162 -8.68 -14.06 1.19
CA ASP A 162 -8.39 -12.68 0.76
C ASP A 162 -7.07 -12.17 1.36
N ILE A 163 -6.86 -12.38 2.66
CA ILE A 163 -5.63 -11.98 3.35
C ILE A 163 -4.42 -12.72 2.78
N SER A 164 -4.53 -14.03 2.56
CA SER A 164 -3.43 -14.85 2.04
C SER A 164 -3.03 -14.43 0.63
N VAL A 165 -4.00 -14.29 -0.27
CA VAL A 165 -3.78 -13.87 -1.67
C VAL A 165 -3.18 -12.46 -1.71
N PHE A 166 -3.73 -11.54 -0.92
CA PHE A 166 -3.25 -10.17 -0.85
C PHE A 166 -1.83 -10.06 -0.30
N TYR A 167 -1.50 -10.87 0.73
CA TYR A 167 -0.14 -10.94 1.26
C TYR A 167 0.84 -11.49 0.22
N GLN A 168 0.51 -12.61 -0.41
CA GLN A 168 1.39 -13.24 -1.40
C GLN A 168 1.66 -12.29 -2.57
N SER A 169 0.63 -11.68 -3.15
CA SER A 169 0.79 -10.73 -4.26
C SER A 169 1.57 -9.47 -3.89
N SER A 170 1.44 -8.99 -2.64
CA SER A 170 2.12 -7.77 -2.19
C SER A 170 3.59 -7.98 -1.81
N PHE A 171 3.98 -9.20 -1.37
CA PHE A 171 5.29 -9.44 -0.76
C PHE A 171 6.10 -10.57 -1.41
N GLN A 172 5.68 -11.11 -2.55
CA GLN A 172 6.37 -12.21 -3.23
C GLN A 172 7.84 -11.90 -3.47
N ASP A 173 8.16 -10.76 -4.07
CA ASP A 173 9.52 -10.36 -4.43
C ASP A 173 10.37 -10.07 -3.18
N TYR A 174 9.77 -9.47 -2.15
CA TYR A 174 10.42 -9.27 -0.87
C TYR A 174 10.74 -10.60 -0.18
N ASN A 175 9.84 -11.58 -0.26
CA ASN A 175 10.06 -12.91 0.29
C ASN A 175 11.16 -13.66 -0.48
N ALA A 176 11.25 -13.51 -1.81
CA ALA A 176 12.35 -14.03 -2.62
C ALA A 176 13.69 -13.43 -2.19
N TYR A 177 13.75 -12.10 -2.03
CA TYR A 177 14.91 -11.41 -1.48
C TYR A 177 15.29 -11.92 -0.09
N GLN A 178 14.32 -12.14 0.82
CA GLN A 178 14.60 -12.61 2.18
C GLN A 178 15.31 -13.98 2.20
N LYS A 179 15.00 -14.85 1.24
CA LYS A 179 15.60 -16.19 1.11
C LYS A 179 16.97 -16.20 0.46
N ASP A 180 17.32 -15.16 -0.33
CA ASP A 180 18.51 -15.12 -1.16
C ASP A 180 19.20 -13.75 -1.10
N LYS A 181 19.56 -13.28 0.11
CA LYS A 181 20.21 -11.97 0.31
C LYS A 181 21.67 -11.98 -0.12
N TYR A 182 22.10 -10.94 -0.79
CA TYR A 182 23.52 -10.68 -1.02
C TYR A 182 24.30 -10.62 0.31
N HIS A 183 25.42 -11.32 0.33
CA HIS A 183 26.41 -11.23 1.40
C HIS A 183 27.81 -11.26 0.78
N LYS A 184 28.66 -10.31 1.15
CA LYS A 184 29.98 -10.12 0.55
C LYS A 184 30.88 -11.37 0.53
N ASP A 185 30.76 -12.22 1.55
CA ASP A 185 31.60 -13.42 1.72
C ASP A 185 30.85 -14.73 1.54
N LYS A 186 29.50 -14.74 1.73
CA LYS A 186 28.70 -15.98 1.79
C LYS A 186 27.80 -16.16 0.57
N ASN A 187 27.30 -15.08 -0.03
CA ASN A 187 26.39 -15.09 -1.16
C ASN A 187 26.56 -13.88 -2.05
N THR A 188 27.60 -13.89 -2.88
CA THR A 188 27.94 -12.76 -3.74
C THR A 188 26.99 -12.56 -4.93
N LEU A 189 26.20 -13.60 -5.26
CA LEU A 189 25.21 -13.59 -6.33
C LEU A 189 23.78 -13.26 -5.84
N GLY A 190 23.56 -13.18 -4.55
CA GLY A 190 22.23 -12.92 -3.95
C GLY A 190 21.68 -11.54 -4.29
N PHE A 191 20.40 -11.35 -3.96
CA PHE A 191 19.67 -10.10 -4.20
C PHE A 191 20.25 -8.90 -3.46
N ILE A 192 20.41 -7.79 -4.15
CA ILE A 192 20.59 -6.46 -3.56
C ILE A 192 19.24 -5.76 -3.59
N ASN A 193 18.76 -5.32 -2.41
CA ASN A 193 17.47 -4.66 -2.28
C ASN A 193 17.65 -3.14 -2.20
N LEU A 194 17.30 -2.46 -3.28
CA LEU A 194 17.15 -1.01 -3.39
C LEU A 194 15.69 -0.60 -3.61
N GLY A 195 14.73 -1.48 -3.28
CA GLY A 195 13.29 -1.22 -3.34
C GLY A 195 12.65 -0.95 -1.98
N THR A 196 13.25 -1.45 -0.88
CA THR A 196 12.74 -1.24 0.47
C THR A 196 13.49 -0.10 1.16
N SER A 197 12.77 0.93 1.60
CA SER A 197 13.35 2.10 2.29
C SER A 197 13.92 1.71 3.65
N GLU A 198 15.16 1.27 3.69
CA GLU A 198 15.96 1.03 4.90
C GLU A 198 17.20 1.92 4.88
N ASN A 199 17.46 2.61 5.98
CA ASN A 199 18.70 3.37 6.15
C ASN A 199 19.78 2.44 6.72
N LYS A 200 20.74 2.05 5.88
CA LYS A 200 21.85 1.16 6.27
C LYS A 200 23.18 1.91 6.46
N LEU A 201 23.14 3.25 6.37
CA LEU A 201 24.35 4.06 6.37
C LEU A 201 24.99 4.24 7.74
N CYS A 202 24.18 4.15 8.82
CA CYS A 202 24.63 4.40 10.19
C CYS A 202 24.46 3.18 11.12
N MET A 203 24.51 1.97 10.55
CA MET A 203 24.40 0.73 11.34
C MET A 203 25.55 0.56 12.33
N ASP A 204 26.75 1.03 12.00
CA ASP A 204 27.92 1.09 12.87
C ASP A 204 27.63 1.90 14.13
N LEU A 205 27.25 3.16 13.98
CA LEU A 205 26.93 4.07 15.10
C LEU A 205 25.77 3.54 15.95
N MET A 206 24.74 3.03 15.29
CA MET A 206 23.57 2.52 15.99
C MET A 206 23.89 1.23 16.77
N THR A 207 24.70 0.33 16.19
CA THR A 207 25.11 -0.90 16.87
C THR A 207 25.97 -0.58 18.10
N GLU A 208 26.91 0.37 17.97
CA GLU A 208 27.73 0.84 19.09
C GLU A 208 26.85 1.42 20.22
N ARG A 209 25.95 2.35 19.89
CA ARG A 209 25.04 2.97 20.86
C ARG A 209 24.14 1.94 21.58
N LEU A 210 23.60 0.96 20.85
CA LEU A 210 22.74 -0.09 21.42
C LEU A 210 23.50 -1.09 22.32
N GLN A 211 24.83 -1.11 22.29
CA GLN A 211 25.68 -1.94 23.16
C GLN A 211 26.09 -1.24 24.45
N GLU A 212 25.86 0.07 24.58
CA GLU A 212 26.17 0.82 25.76
C GLU A 212 25.40 0.31 27.00
N ARG A 213 25.95 0.60 28.19
CA ARG A 213 25.44 0.05 29.44
C ARG A 213 24.00 0.48 29.74
N ASP A 214 23.68 1.76 29.56
CA ASP A 214 22.33 2.31 29.79
C ASP A 214 21.26 1.62 28.96
N MET A 215 21.59 1.20 27.73
CA MET A 215 20.72 0.45 26.85
C MET A 215 20.38 -0.97 27.33
N ASN A 216 21.18 -1.51 28.25
CA ASN A 216 21.13 -2.90 28.67
C ASN A 216 20.86 -3.07 30.17
N CYS A 217 20.51 -1.99 30.88
CA CYS A 217 20.04 -2.02 32.24
C CYS A 217 18.57 -2.40 32.29
N ILE A 218 18.28 -3.70 32.41
CA ILE A 218 16.91 -4.24 32.37
C ILE A 218 16.40 -4.39 33.80
N GLU A 219 15.29 -3.72 34.09
CA GLU A 219 14.57 -3.83 35.36
C GLU A 219 13.43 -4.86 35.24
N ASP A 220 13.06 -5.49 36.35
CA ASP A 220 12.01 -6.54 36.41
C ASP A 220 10.67 -6.05 35.83
N ALA A 221 10.33 -4.78 36.00
CA ALA A 221 9.12 -4.17 35.47
C ALA A 221 9.04 -4.22 33.94
N LEU A 222 10.19 -4.24 33.24
CA LEU A 222 10.24 -4.33 31.78
C LEU A 222 9.90 -5.73 31.25
N LEU A 223 9.90 -6.75 32.13
CA LEU A 223 9.57 -8.13 31.78
C LEU A 223 8.06 -8.43 31.92
N GLN A 224 7.31 -7.49 32.48
CA GLN A 224 5.86 -7.61 32.67
C GLN A 224 5.10 -6.99 31.51
N TYR A 225 3.77 -7.22 31.46
CA TYR A 225 2.91 -6.56 30.49
C TYR A 225 2.99 -5.04 30.63
N PRO A 226 3.23 -4.31 29.52
CA PRO A 226 3.31 -2.85 29.54
C PRO A 226 1.92 -2.20 29.61
N ASP A 227 1.88 -0.88 29.82
CA ASP A 227 0.72 -0.08 29.41
C ASP A 227 0.50 -0.26 27.91
N TRP A 228 -0.68 -0.69 27.51
CA TRP A 228 -1.00 -0.99 26.10
C TRP A 228 -0.84 0.22 25.17
N ARG A 229 -0.97 1.40 25.70
CA ARG A 229 -0.77 2.66 24.98
C ARG A 229 0.71 3.04 24.80
N GLY A 230 1.60 2.27 25.38
CA GLY A 230 3.01 2.56 25.55
C GLY A 230 3.33 3.00 26.99
N GLN A 231 4.47 2.54 27.51
CA GLN A 231 4.92 2.88 28.87
C GLN A 231 4.96 4.40 29.09
N PRO A 232 4.54 4.90 30.23
CA PRO A 232 4.54 6.35 30.53
C PRO A 232 5.88 7.02 30.27
N PHE A 233 7.00 6.41 30.71
CA PHE A 233 8.34 6.96 30.50
C PHE A 233 8.69 7.12 29.00
N LEU A 234 8.21 6.21 28.12
CA LEU A 234 8.44 6.33 26.69
C LEU A 234 7.52 7.38 26.06
N ARG A 235 6.27 7.47 26.49
CA ARG A 235 5.32 8.48 25.97
C ARG A 235 5.78 9.91 26.32
N GLU A 236 6.27 10.10 27.55
CA GLU A 236 6.87 11.35 28.00
C GLU A 236 8.07 11.72 27.14
N GLU A 237 8.95 10.73 26.88
CA GLU A 237 10.14 10.95 26.08
C GLU A 237 9.82 11.22 24.61
N VAL A 238 8.86 10.51 24.01
CA VAL A 238 8.38 10.78 22.65
C VAL A 238 7.77 12.19 22.55
N ALA A 239 6.96 12.60 23.52
CA ALA A 239 6.40 13.94 23.57
C ALA A 239 7.50 15.02 23.68
N ARG A 240 8.51 14.80 24.52
CA ARG A 240 9.69 15.68 24.65
C ARG A 240 10.47 15.75 23.34
N PHE A 241 10.75 14.59 22.74
CA PHE A 241 11.49 14.46 21.48
C PHE A 241 10.78 15.19 20.33
N LEU A 242 9.50 14.94 20.14
CA LEU A 242 8.70 15.62 19.13
C LEU A 242 8.59 17.13 19.39
N THR A 243 8.50 17.56 20.67
CA THR A 243 8.53 18.98 21.00
C THR A 243 9.79 19.65 20.49
N TYR A 244 10.95 19.03 20.74
CA TYR A 244 12.26 19.57 20.38
C TYR A 244 12.49 19.55 18.85
N TYR A 245 12.39 18.38 18.22
CA TYR A 245 12.74 18.23 16.79
C TYR A 245 11.68 18.79 15.84
N CYS A 246 10.42 18.77 16.21
CA CYS A 246 9.36 19.44 15.45
C CYS A 246 9.28 20.93 15.73
N ARG A 247 10.03 21.46 16.71
CA ARG A 247 9.97 22.86 17.14
C ARG A 247 8.56 23.28 17.54
N ALA A 248 7.87 22.43 18.29
CA ALA A 248 6.52 22.72 18.74
C ALA A 248 6.50 23.98 19.63
N PRO A 249 5.49 24.86 19.50
CA PRO A 249 5.46 26.13 20.23
C PRO A 249 5.26 25.96 21.75
N THR A 250 4.79 24.81 22.17
CA THR A 250 4.59 24.41 23.57
C THR A 250 4.96 22.96 23.75
N GLN A 251 5.29 22.56 25.00
CA GLN A 251 5.52 21.16 25.33
C GLN A 251 4.30 20.33 24.92
N LEU A 252 4.54 19.26 24.17
CA LEU A 252 3.52 18.31 23.76
C LEU A 252 3.11 17.43 24.94
N ASP A 253 1.82 17.15 25.05
CA ASP A 253 1.23 16.36 26.14
C ASP A 253 1.46 14.86 25.90
N PRO A 254 2.17 14.13 26.78
CA PRO A 254 2.36 12.67 26.65
C PRO A 254 1.06 11.87 26.65
N GLU A 255 -0.03 12.44 27.21
CA GLU A 255 -1.36 11.83 27.17
C GLU A 255 -2.01 11.86 25.77
N ASN A 256 -1.40 12.55 24.82
CA ASN A 256 -1.76 12.56 23.40
C ASN A 256 -0.94 11.58 22.56
N VAL A 257 -0.01 10.85 23.17
CA VAL A 257 0.86 9.86 22.50
C VAL A 257 0.29 8.46 22.65
N VAL A 258 0.26 7.72 21.53
CA VAL A 258 -0.02 6.27 21.51
C VAL A 258 1.11 5.58 20.75
N VAL A 259 1.68 4.52 21.32
CA VAL A 259 2.80 3.76 20.76
C VAL A 259 2.30 2.39 20.29
N LEU A 260 2.56 2.06 19.01
CA LEU A 260 2.27 0.75 18.44
C LEU A 260 3.49 0.18 17.72
N ASN A 261 3.39 -1.07 17.25
CA ASN A 261 4.49 -1.81 16.62
C ASN A 261 4.82 -1.36 15.17
N GLY A 262 4.99 -0.06 14.98
CA GLY A 262 5.40 0.60 13.73
C GLY A 262 4.33 1.50 13.14
N CYS A 263 4.75 2.45 12.30
CA CYS A 263 3.85 3.45 11.69
C CYS A 263 2.74 2.82 10.86
N CYS A 264 3.00 1.67 10.21
CA CYS A 264 1.96 0.94 9.47
C CYS A 264 0.83 0.46 10.40
N SER A 265 1.15 0.02 11.62
CA SER A 265 0.14 -0.37 12.61
C SER A 265 -0.63 0.83 13.14
N VAL A 266 0.06 1.97 13.35
CA VAL A 266 -0.59 3.24 13.71
C VAL A 266 -1.55 3.67 12.60
N PHE A 267 -1.11 3.64 11.34
CA PHE A 267 -1.95 3.99 10.20
C PHE A 267 -3.15 3.04 10.05
N SER A 268 -2.93 1.72 10.21
CA SER A 268 -4.00 0.73 10.15
C SER A 268 -5.03 0.93 11.26
N ALA A 269 -4.60 1.23 12.48
CA ALA A 269 -5.48 1.56 13.59
C ALA A 269 -6.29 2.85 13.32
N LEU A 270 -5.64 3.91 12.80
CA LEU A 270 -6.33 5.13 12.39
C LEU A 270 -7.35 4.87 11.29
N ALA A 271 -7.02 4.03 10.29
CA ALA A 271 -7.96 3.67 9.25
C ALA A 271 -9.21 2.98 9.83
N MET A 272 -9.03 2.07 10.81
CA MET A 272 -10.15 1.38 11.46
C MET A 272 -11.00 2.28 12.36
N VAL A 273 -10.40 3.26 13.03
CA VAL A 273 -11.16 4.11 13.96
C VAL A 273 -11.79 5.34 13.31
N LEU A 274 -11.28 5.74 12.14
CA LEU A 274 -11.78 6.93 11.42
C LEU A 274 -12.73 6.60 10.28
N CYS A 275 -12.72 5.36 9.77
CA CYS A 275 -13.50 4.93 8.62
C CYS A 275 -14.24 3.63 8.92
N ASP A 276 -15.45 3.52 8.37
CA ASP A 276 -16.15 2.26 8.20
C ASP A 276 -15.67 1.54 6.92
N PRO A 277 -15.87 0.21 6.79
CA PRO A 277 -15.52 -0.52 5.58
C PRO A 277 -16.14 0.09 4.32
N GLY A 278 -15.33 0.34 3.28
CA GLY A 278 -15.77 0.97 2.03
C GLY A 278 -15.77 2.50 2.04
N GLU A 279 -15.50 3.14 3.19
CA GLU A 279 -15.16 4.57 3.23
C GLU A 279 -13.70 4.78 2.79
N ALA A 280 -13.29 6.02 2.54
CA ALA A 280 -12.03 6.29 1.87
C ALA A 280 -11.22 7.44 2.48
N PHE A 281 -9.90 7.40 2.19
CA PHE A 281 -8.99 8.54 2.35
C PHE A 281 -8.50 9.04 0.99
N LEU A 282 -8.35 10.36 0.83
CA LEU A 282 -7.58 10.95 -0.26
C LEU A 282 -6.08 10.82 0.04
N VAL A 283 -5.28 10.48 -0.96
CA VAL A 283 -3.81 10.39 -0.82
C VAL A 283 -3.16 10.95 -2.08
N PRO A 284 -2.27 11.98 -1.99
CA PRO A 284 -1.51 12.45 -3.14
C PRO A 284 -0.64 11.33 -3.73
N ALA A 285 -0.79 11.04 -5.03
CA ALA A 285 -0.07 9.99 -5.73
C ALA A 285 0.98 10.57 -6.71
N PRO A 286 2.20 10.01 -6.76
CA PRO A 286 2.60 8.74 -6.16
C PRO A 286 2.76 8.79 -4.64
N PHE A 287 2.41 7.68 -3.94
CA PHE A 287 2.53 7.57 -2.49
C PHE A 287 3.04 6.20 -2.04
N TYR A 288 3.46 6.08 -0.79
CA TYR A 288 3.96 4.83 -0.21
C TYR A 288 2.94 3.69 -0.31
N GLY A 289 3.25 2.66 -1.11
CA GLY A 289 2.34 1.55 -1.41
C GLY A 289 1.91 0.72 -0.17
N GLY A 290 2.70 0.74 0.91
CA GLY A 290 2.35 0.09 2.17
C GLY A 290 1.08 0.65 2.84
N PHE A 291 0.66 1.86 2.50
CA PHE A 291 -0.62 2.39 2.98
C PHE A 291 -1.81 1.61 2.43
N ALA A 292 -1.75 1.19 1.16
CA ALA A 292 -2.80 0.38 0.56
C ALA A 292 -2.95 -0.97 1.26
N PHE A 293 -1.83 -1.61 1.64
CA PHE A 293 -1.87 -2.83 2.43
C PHE A 293 -2.45 -2.58 3.83
N SER A 294 -1.97 -1.55 4.53
CA SER A 294 -2.35 -1.25 5.91
C SER A 294 -3.81 -0.81 6.06
N SER A 295 -4.37 -0.05 5.08
CA SER A 295 -5.77 0.38 5.11
C SER A 295 -6.74 -0.75 4.76
N ARG A 296 -6.32 -1.70 3.91
CA ARG A 296 -7.18 -2.77 3.42
C ARG A 296 -7.22 -3.99 4.34
N LEU A 297 -6.06 -4.38 4.92
CA LEU A 297 -5.91 -5.65 5.64
C LEU A 297 -6.98 -5.88 6.71
N TYR A 298 -7.24 -4.88 7.54
CA TYR A 298 -8.22 -4.96 8.63
C TYR A 298 -9.46 -4.11 8.38
N ALA A 299 -9.27 -2.88 7.89
CA ALA A 299 -10.31 -1.86 7.85
C ALA A 299 -11.11 -1.87 6.55
N LYS A 300 -10.58 -2.45 5.46
CA LYS A 300 -11.17 -2.38 4.11
C LYS A 300 -11.47 -0.94 3.66
N VAL A 301 -10.61 -0.02 4.07
CA VAL A 301 -10.67 1.39 3.70
C VAL A 301 -9.99 1.60 2.36
N GLU A 302 -10.64 2.33 1.47
CA GLU A 302 -10.13 2.65 0.14
C GLU A 302 -9.18 3.83 0.20
N LEU A 303 -8.14 3.82 -0.66
CA LEU A 303 -7.28 4.98 -0.89
C LEU A 303 -7.59 5.54 -2.27
N ILE A 304 -8.05 6.78 -2.32
CA ILE A 304 -8.36 7.49 -3.55
C ILE A 304 -7.15 8.34 -3.91
N PRO A 305 -6.45 8.03 -5.02
CA PRO A 305 -5.27 8.76 -5.43
C PRO A 305 -5.63 10.16 -5.93
N VAL A 306 -4.99 11.19 -5.39
CA VAL A 306 -4.95 12.52 -5.96
C VAL A 306 -3.74 12.58 -6.89
N TYR A 307 -3.94 12.34 -8.17
CA TYR A 307 -2.85 12.20 -9.13
C TYR A 307 -2.09 13.52 -9.34
N LEU A 308 -0.76 13.43 -9.22
CA LEU A 308 0.16 14.53 -9.45
C LEU A 308 0.91 14.29 -10.77
N GLU A 309 0.94 15.30 -11.63
CA GLU A 309 1.62 15.23 -12.92
C GLU A 309 3.13 15.32 -12.76
N SER A 310 3.85 14.53 -13.55
CA SER A 310 5.33 14.56 -13.61
C SER A 310 5.87 15.69 -14.48
N GLU A 311 5.05 16.23 -15.39
CA GLU A 311 5.43 17.25 -16.34
C GLU A 311 5.14 18.66 -15.82
N VAL A 312 6.03 19.60 -16.14
CA VAL A 312 5.84 21.02 -15.87
C VAL A 312 5.00 21.63 -16.99
N THR A 313 3.92 22.28 -16.62
CA THR A 313 3.00 22.97 -17.54
C THR A 313 2.68 24.38 -17.01
N VAL A 314 1.83 25.12 -17.71
CA VAL A 314 1.38 26.43 -17.22
C VAL A 314 0.62 26.34 -15.90
N THR A 315 -0.12 25.23 -15.70
CA THR A 315 -0.92 24.99 -14.48
C THR A 315 -0.17 24.16 -13.44
N ASN A 316 0.80 23.37 -13.85
CA ASN A 316 1.65 22.53 -12.99
C ASN A 316 3.09 23.06 -13.01
N THR A 317 3.40 24.03 -12.14
CA THR A 317 4.67 24.75 -12.15
C THR A 317 5.87 23.96 -11.60
N GLN A 318 5.61 22.84 -10.94
CA GLN A 318 6.64 21.91 -10.44
C GLN A 318 6.16 20.47 -10.64
N PRO A 319 7.09 19.51 -10.93
CA PRO A 319 6.73 18.09 -11.00
C PRO A 319 6.13 17.62 -9.68
N PHE A 320 5.10 16.80 -9.76
CA PHE A 320 4.41 16.20 -8.59
C PHE A 320 3.86 17.22 -7.57
N GLN A 321 3.49 18.40 -8.03
CA GLN A 321 2.94 19.47 -7.19
C GLN A 321 1.52 19.16 -6.73
N LEU A 322 1.30 19.12 -5.42
CA LEU A 322 -0.04 19.09 -4.83
C LEU A 322 -0.62 20.52 -4.76
N THR A 323 -1.88 20.67 -5.15
CA THR A 323 -2.66 21.92 -4.99
C THR A 323 -4.00 21.63 -4.33
N VAL A 324 -4.63 22.66 -3.78
CA VAL A 324 -5.99 22.53 -3.21
C VAL A 324 -7.00 22.17 -4.29
N ASP A 325 -6.85 22.70 -5.50
CA ASP A 325 -7.76 22.42 -6.62
C ASP A 325 -7.76 20.92 -6.98
N LYS A 326 -6.58 20.28 -7.02
CA LYS A 326 -6.46 18.83 -7.24
C LYS A 326 -7.12 18.01 -6.11
N LEU A 327 -7.01 18.48 -4.86
CA LEU A 327 -7.70 17.86 -3.72
C LEU A 327 -9.23 18.00 -3.83
N GLU A 328 -9.71 19.19 -4.24
CA GLU A 328 -11.14 19.44 -4.43
C GLU A 328 -11.70 18.61 -5.60
N GLU A 329 -11.00 18.55 -6.73
CA GLU A 329 -11.36 17.75 -7.89
C GLU A 329 -11.52 16.28 -7.50
N ALA A 330 -10.49 15.67 -6.89
CA ALA A 330 -10.52 14.27 -6.46
C ALA A 330 -11.62 14.00 -5.42
N LEU A 331 -11.86 14.93 -4.50
CA LEU A 331 -12.93 14.81 -3.51
C LEU A 331 -14.33 14.85 -4.16
N LEU A 332 -14.54 15.73 -5.13
CA LEU A 332 -15.81 15.86 -5.84
C LEU A 332 -16.07 14.65 -6.73
N GLU A 333 -15.05 14.16 -7.44
CA GLU A 333 -15.13 12.94 -8.24
C GLU A 333 -15.48 11.73 -7.37
N ALA A 334 -14.78 11.53 -6.25
CA ALA A 334 -15.08 10.47 -5.30
C ALA A 334 -16.51 10.53 -4.76
N ARG A 335 -17.01 11.74 -4.43
CA ARG A 335 -18.39 11.92 -3.98
C ARG A 335 -19.41 11.64 -5.09
N PHE A 336 -19.09 12.00 -6.32
CA PHE A 336 -19.93 11.70 -7.47
C PHE A 336 -20.05 10.19 -7.70
N GLU A 337 -18.97 9.44 -7.45
CA GLU A 337 -18.95 7.98 -7.46
C GLU A 337 -19.65 7.35 -6.23
N GLY A 338 -20.18 8.15 -5.32
CA GLY A 338 -20.86 7.68 -4.10
C GLY A 338 -19.91 7.26 -2.98
N LYS A 339 -18.63 7.60 -3.08
CA LYS A 339 -17.64 7.32 -2.04
C LYS A 339 -17.74 8.32 -0.90
N LYS A 340 -17.66 7.83 0.32
CA LYS A 340 -17.61 8.68 1.52
C LYS A 340 -16.15 8.86 1.95
N VAL A 341 -15.59 10.01 1.65
CA VAL A 341 -14.23 10.38 2.04
C VAL A 341 -14.23 10.89 3.47
N ARG A 342 -13.35 10.31 4.32
CA ARG A 342 -13.22 10.61 5.75
C ARG A 342 -12.01 11.44 6.09
N GLY A 343 -10.98 11.41 5.24
CA GLY A 343 -9.76 12.14 5.54
C GLY A 343 -8.81 12.26 4.37
N LEU A 344 -7.74 13.01 4.63
CA LEU A 344 -6.59 13.24 3.76
C LEU A 344 -5.35 12.65 4.42
N VAL A 345 -4.56 11.89 3.68
CA VAL A 345 -3.27 11.36 4.13
C VAL A 345 -2.15 12.11 3.42
N LEU A 346 -1.23 12.69 4.19
CA LEU A 346 -0.04 13.38 3.70
C LEU A 346 1.21 12.69 4.25
N ILE A 347 2.27 12.64 3.46
CA ILE A 347 3.60 12.20 3.89
C ILE A 347 4.53 13.40 3.78
N ASN A 348 5.21 13.77 4.84
CA ASN A 348 6.08 14.94 4.87
C ASN A 348 7.34 14.68 5.70
N PRO A 349 8.51 14.54 5.10
CA PRO A 349 8.86 14.56 3.67
C PRO A 349 8.18 13.44 2.87
N GLN A 350 7.85 13.74 1.61
CA GLN A 350 7.03 12.88 0.77
C GLN A 350 7.79 11.64 0.28
N ASN A 351 7.12 10.50 0.28
CA ASN A 351 7.60 9.24 -0.28
C ASN A 351 6.72 8.83 -1.48
N PRO A 352 7.23 8.69 -2.72
CA PRO A 352 8.66 8.46 -3.08
C PRO A 352 9.42 9.68 -3.62
N VAL A 353 8.86 10.89 -3.64
CA VAL A 353 9.43 12.04 -4.36
C VAL A 353 10.52 12.73 -3.54
N GLY A 354 10.40 12.74 -2.20
CA GLY A 354 11.38 13.37 -1.30
C GLY A 354 11.20 14.89 -1.16
N ASP A 355 10.07 15.43 -1.60
CA ASP A 355 9.73 16.83 -1.42
C ASP A 355 9.22 17.12 -0.01
N ILE A 356 9.34 18.37 0.40
CA ILE A 356 8.87 18.87 1.69
C ILE A 356 7.80 19.93 1.45
N TYR A 357 6.65 19.78 2.08
CA TYR A 357 5.60 20.79 1.99
C TYR A 357 5.99 22.04 2.78
N SER A 358 5.81 23.21 2.14
CA SER A 358 5.99 24.49 2.84
C SER A 358 4.93 24.66 3.93
N PRO A 359 5.20 25.48 4.98
CA PRO A 359 4.19 25.82 5.99
C PRO A 359 2.88 26.36 5.40
N ASP A 360 2.99 27.18 4.35
CA ASP A 360 1.82 27.76 3.66
C ASP A 360 1.01 26.68 2.92
N SER A 361 1.71 25.72 2.28
CA SER A 361 1.04 24.60 1.61
C SER A 361 0.33 23.71 2.63
N LEU A 362 1.01 23.34 3.73
CA LEU A 362 0.41 22.56 4.80
C LEU A 362 -0.83 23.26 5.39
N MET A 363 -0.75 24.59 5.62
CA MET A 363 -1.89 25.36 6.12
C MET A 363 -3.08 25.29 5.16
N LYS A 364 -2.86 25.47 3.86
CA LYS A 364 -3.92 25.38 2.84
C LYS A 364 -4.58 23.98 2.80
N TYR A 365 -3.79 22.91 2.94
CA TYR A 365 -4.34 21.55 2.97
C TYR A 365 -5.14 21.26 4.25
N LEU A 366 -4.69 21.79 5.40
CA LEU A 366 -5.44 21.69 6.66
C LEU A 366 -6.74 22.52 6.62
N GLU A 367 -6.74 23.71 5.99
CA GLU A 367 -7.94 24.52 5.79
C GLU A 367 -8.93 23.85 4.84
N PHE A 368 -8.43 23.21 3.74
CA PHE A 368 -9.23 22.38 2.87
C PHE A 368 -9.90 21.25 3.67
N ALA A 369 -9.14 20.49 4.45
CA ALA A 369 -9.67 19.40 5.26
C ALA A 369 -10.74 19.89 6.26
N LYS A 370 -10.50 21.01 6.93
CA LYS A 370 -11.48 21.64 7.83
C LYS A 370 -12.76 22.02 7.09
N ARG A 371 -12.67 22.66 5.92
CA ARG A 371 -13.81 23.06 5.08
C ARG A 371 -14.72 21.88 4.74
N TYR A 372 -14.12 20.73 4.43
CA TYR A 372 -14.85 19.53 4.02
C TYR A 372 -15.08 18.53 5.16
N ASN A 373 -14.75 18.90 6.40
CA ASN A 373 -14.92 18.08 7.62
C ASN A 373 -14.15 16.76 7.57
N LEU A 374 -12.93 16.79 7.04
CA LEU A 374 -12.03 15.65 6.88
C LEU A 374 -11.02 15.58 8.02
N HIS A 375 -10.62 14.37 8.40
CA HIS A 375 -9.42 14.13 9.20
C HIS A 375 -8.16 14.32 8.34
N VAL A 376 -7.04 14.72 8.94
CA VAL A 376 -5.74 14.76 8.27
C VAL A 376 -4.78 13.86 9.04
N ILE A 377 -4.22 12.87 8.36
CA ILE A 377 -3.15 12.02 8.86
C ILE A 377 -1.88 12.48 8.17
N ILE A 378 -0.88 12.90 8.97
CA ILE A 378 0.42 13.36 8.46
C ILE A 378 1.49 12.41 8.95
N ASP A 379 2.09 11.69 8.00
CA ASP A 379 3.22 10.79 8.27
C ASP A 379 4.53 11.56 8.11
N GLU A 380 5.18 11.85 9.24
CA GLU A 380 6.44 12.59 9.33
C GLU A 380 7.64 11.67 9.61
N ILE A 381 7.58 10.40 9.19
CA ILE A 381 8.59 9.37 9.48
C ILE A 381 10.00 9.69 8.93
N TYR A 382 10.12 10.66 8.02
CA TYR A 382 11.38 11.11 7.42
C TYR A 382 11.82 12.48 7.91
N MET A 383 11.26 13.02 9.00
CA MET A 383 11.47 14.40 9.46
C MET A 383 12.95 14.75 9.74
N LEU A 384 13.77 13.77 10.13
CA LEU A 384 15.20 13.94 10.39
C LEU A 384 16.10 13.41 9.25
N SER A 385 15.49 12.97 8.12
CA SER A 385 16.22 12.46 6.95
C SER A 385 16.34 13.53 5.85
N VAL A 386 16.38 14.81 6.22
CA VAL A 386 16.64 15.94 5.30
C VAL A 386 18.15 16.11 5.22
N PHE A 387 18.71 15.87 4.04
CA PHE A 387 20.16 15.89 3.82
C PHE A 387 20.65 17.11 3.00
N ASP A 388 19.75 17.88 2.40
CA ASP A 388 20.04 19.16 1.75
C ASP A 388 20.05 20.27 2.80
N GLU A 389 21.21 20.89 3.04
CA GLU A 389 21.38 21.94 4.04
C GLU A 389 20.64 23.24 3.72
N SER A 390 20.25 23.43 2.46
CA SER A 390 19.48 24.61 2.03
C SER A 390 17.98 24.50 2.37
N ILE A 391 17.50 23.30 2.75
CA ILE A 391 16.11 23.01 3.01
C ILE A 391 15.87 22.81 4.51
N THR A 392 14.84 23.45 5.02
CA THR A 392 14.39 23.26 6.41
C THR A 392 13.08 22.47 6.42
N PHE A 393 13.02 21.40 7.20
CA PHE A 393 11.80 20.68 7.48
C PHE A 393 10.91 21.47 8.46
N HIS A 394 9.62 21.49 8.16
CA HIS A 394 8.59 22.08 9.00
C HIS A 394 7.53 21.04 9.33
N SER A 395 7.50 20.62 10.59
CA SER A 395 6.43 19.74 11.09
C SER A 395 5.12 20.51 11.23
N VAL A 396 4.01 19.82 11.03
CA VAL A 396 2.69 20.37 11.36
C VAL A 396 2.57 20.71 12.85
N LEU A 397 3.33 20.03 13.71
CA LEU A 397 3.39 20.30 15.17
C LEU A 397 4.08 21.63 15.49
N SER A 398 4.84 22.23 14.57
CA SER A 398 5.44 23.56 14.76
C SER A 398 4.43 24.72 14.59
N MET A 399 3.25 24.44 14.08
CA MET A 399 2.25 25.47 13.83
C MET A 399 1.61 25.98 15.13
N LYS A 400 1.61 27.30 15.32
CA LYS A 400 1.02 27.93 16.53
C LYS A 400 -0.49 27.69 16.63
N SER A 401 -1.17 27.59 15.49
CA SER A 401 -2.60 27.34 15.42
C SER A 401 -2.90 26.39 14.27
N LEU A 402 -3.53 25.27 14.56
CA LEU A 402 -4.05 24.34 13.57
C LEU A 402 -5.50 24.68 13.26
N PRO A 403 -5.92 24.65 11.99
CA PRO A 403 -7.31 24.88 11.60
C PRO A 403 -8.31 23.99 12.34
N ASP A 404 -7.98 22.70 12.49
CA ASP A 404 -8.70 21.74 13.34
C ASP A 404 -7.72 20.78 14.00
N ARG A 405 -7.34 21.07 15.23
CA ARG A 405 -6.38 20.26 15.98
C ARG A 405 -6.91 18.86 16.36
N ASN A 406 -8.24 18.71 16.50
CA ASN A 406 -8.85 17.43 16.86
C ASN A 406 -8.98 16.49 15.66
N ARG A 407 -8.80 17.00 14.45
CA ARG A 407 -8.80 16.20 13.23
C ARG A 407 -7.43 16.10 12.58
N THR A 408 -6.38 16.57 13.23
CA THR A 408 -4.99 16.47 12.77
C THR A 408 -4.26 15.43 13.60
N HIS A 409 -3.71 14.40 12.92
CA HIS A 409 -3.07 13.24 13.52
C HIS A 409 -1.68 13.07 12.92
N VAL A 410 -0.65 13.04 13.75
CA VAL A 410 0.74 12.94 13.31
C VAL A 410 1.28 11.55 13.62
N ILE A 411 1.90 10.92 12.62
CA ILE A 411 2.58 9.63 12.74
C ILE A 411 4.08 9.89 12.65
N TRP A 412 4.85 9.28 13.54
CA TRP A 412 6.30 9.27 13.49
C TRP A 412 6.85 7.94 14.02
N GLY A 413 8.09 7.62 13.66
CA GLY A 413 8.78 6.41 14.14
C GLY A 413 10.25 6.38 13.77
N THR A 414 11.01 5.49 14.39
CA THR A 414 12.47 5.41 14.29
C THR A 414 12.98 4.60 13.10
N SER A 415 12.09 3.97 12.34
CA SER A 415 12.47 3.03 11.29
C SER A 415 13.31 3.64 10.17
N LYS A 416 13.10 4.92 9.85
CA LYS A 416 13.77 5.64 8.75
C LYS A 416 14.85 6.56 9.27
N ASP A 417 14.48 7.48 10.14
CA ASP A 417 15.39 8.48 10.68
C ASP A 417 16.58 7.87 11.44
N PHE A 418 16.36 6.78 12.19
CA PHE A 418 17.40 6.08 12.93
C PHE A 418 17.83 4.74 12.31
N GLY A 419 17.23 4.31 11.20
CA GLY A 419 17.59 3.06 10.52
C GLY A 419 17.29 1.78 11.32
N ILE A 420 16.48 1.86 12.38
CA ILE A 420 16.14 0.72 13.25
C ILE A 420 14.72 0.18 13.00
N SER A 421 14.42 -0.13 11.74
CA SER A 421 13.12 -0.67 11.34
C SER A 421 12.75 -1.96 12.07
N GLY A 422 13.74 -2.74 12.52
CA GLY A 422 13.57 -3.96 13.29
C GLY A 422 13.04 -3.76 14.71
N PHE A 423 13.13 -2.55 15.29
CA PHE A 423 12.55 -2.23 16.60
C PHE A 423 11.03 -2.19 16.57
N ARG A 424 10.44 -2.06 15.38
CA ARG A 424 8.98 -2.00 15.21
C ARG A 424 8.34 -0.93 16.09
N PHE A 425 8.80 0.29 16.01
CA PHE A 425 8.26 1.42 16.77
C PHE A 425 7.57 2.43 15.85
N GLY A 426 6.35 2.81 16.22
CA GLY A 426 5.58 3.91 15.64
C GLY A 426 4.78 4.62 16.72
N ALA A 427 4.74 5.94 16.67
CA ALA A 427 3.99 6.78 17.57
C ALA A 427 2.92 7.58 16.80
N LEU A 428 1.73 7.65 17.38
CA LEU A 428 0.69 8.60 17.04
C LEU A 428 0.76 9.75 18.02
N TYR A 429 0.69 10.98 17.52
CA TYR A 429 0.37 12.16 18.31
C TYR A 429 -0.94 12.79 17.83
N THR A 430 -1.92 12.93 18.71
CA THR A 430 -3.21 13.55 18.38
C THR A 430 -3.85 14.22 19.59
N HIS A 431 -4.46 15.38 19.38
CA HIS A 431 -5.23 16.07 20.43
C HIS A 431 -6.63 15.46 20.67
N ASN A 432 -7.09 14.62 19.77
CA ASN A 432 -8.40 13.99 19.86
C ASN A 432 -8.39 12.83 20.86
N LYS A 433 -8.99 13.04 22.02
CA LYS A 433 -9.00 12.05 23.12
C LYS A 433 -9.82 10.80 22.77
N GLU A 434 -10.84 10.91 21.91
CA GLU A 434 -11.61 9.75 21.43
C GLU A 434 -10.73 8.88 20.52
N VAL A 435 -9.97 9.49 19.63
CA VAL A 435 -9.00 8.78 18.78
C VAL A 435 -7.89 8.16 19.62
N VAL A 436 -7.35 8.88 20.62
CA VAL A 436 -6.37 8.31 21.57
C VAL A 436 -6.95 7.06 22.24
N SER A 437 -8.16 7.15 22.78
CA SER A 437 -8.83 6.03 23.47
C SER A 437 -9.02 4.84 22.53
N ALA A 438 -9.56 5.07 21.33
CA ALA A 438 -9.85 4.01 20.37
C ALA A 438 -8.58 3.34 19.84
N VAL A 439 -7.56 4.13 19.46
CA VAL A 439 -6.28 3.60 18.97
C VAL A 439 -5.52 2.85 20.07
N SER A 440 -5.64 3.27 21.34
CA SER A 440 -5.01 2.59 22.47
C SER A 440 -5.46 1.14 22.63
N ALA A 441 -6.71 0.80 22.25
CA ALA A 441 -7.19 -0.56 22.28
C ALA A 441 -6.40 -1.53 21.39
N PHE A 442 -5.81 -1.02 20.30
CA PHE A 442 -4.95 -1.82 19.42
C PHE A 442 -3.61 -2.17 20.08
N GLY A 443 -3.20 -1.46 21.12
CA GLY A 443 -2.01 -1.78 21.88
C GLY A 443 -2.06 -3.17 22.51
N TYR A 444 -3.24 -3.70 22.81
CA TYR A 444 -3.39 -5.08 23.28
C TYR A 444 -2.79 -6.11 22.30
N LEU A 445 -2.95 -5.88 20.99
CA LEU A 445 -2.43 -6.76 19.92
C LEU A 445 -1.12 -6.25 19.32
N HIS A 446 -0.90 -4.95 19.33
CA HIS A 446 0.14 -4.26 18.56
C HIS A 446 1.11 -3.43 19.41
N SER A 447 1.22 -3.70 20.72
CA SER A 447 2.24 -3.08 21.56
C SER A 447 3.64 -3.61 21.21
N ILE A 448 4.65 -2.88 21.65
CA ILE A 448 6.06 -3.29 21.57
C ILE A 448 6.54 -3.73 22.96
N SER A 449 7.56 -4.61 23.01
CA SER A 449 8.06 -5.14 24.26
C SER A 449 8.64 -4.04 25.17
N GLY A 450 8.55 -4.24 26.49
CA GLY A 450 9.13 -3.32 27.49
C GLY A 450 10.62 -3.07 27.28
N ILE A 451 11.37 -4.09 26.87
CA ILE A 451 12.82 -3.97 26.56
C ILE A 451 13.05 -3.04 25.38
N ALA A 452 12.26 -3.17 24.31
CA ALA A 452 12.37 -2.27 23.16
C ALA A 452 11.98 -0.83 23.55
N GLN A 453 10.94 -0.66 24.38
CA GLN A 453 10.53 0.64 24.88
C GLN A 453 11.61 1.30 25.74
N HIS A 454 12.29 0.55 26.61
CA HIS A 454 13.42 1.03 27.38
C HIS A 454 14.56 1.53 26.48
N LYS A 455 15.01 0.69 25.53
CA LYS A 455 16.09 1.08 24.60
C LYS A 455 15.74 2.30 23.76
N LEU A 456 14.49 2.42 23.32
CA LEU A 456 14.01 3.60 22.61
C LEU A 456 14.03 4.85 23.48
N CYS A 457 13.59 4.74 24.73
CA CYS A 457 13.66 5.84 25.68
C CYS A 457 15.10 6.32 25.87
N GLN A 458 16.05 5.41 26.17
CA GLN A 458 17.46 5.74 26.31
C GLN A 458 18.08 6.36 25.05
N LEU A 459 17.64 5.90 23.87
CA LEU A 459 18.08 6.47 22.59
C LEU A 459 17.59 7.92 22.43
N LEU A 460 16.27 8.14 22.61
CA LEU A 460 15.63 9.44 22.39
C LEU A 460 16.05 10.49 23.45
N GLN A 461 16.38 10.07 24.67
CA GLN A 461 16.88 10.94 25.73
C GLN A 461 18.25 11.54 25.42
N ASN A 462 19.09 10.82 24.69
CA ASN A 462 20.46 11.25 24.43
C ASN A 462 20.51 12.24 23.24
N THR A 463 19.90 13.40 23.43
CA THR A 463 19.89 14.47 22.41
C THR A 463 21.31 14.96 22.07
N GLU A 464 22.25 14.91 23.02
CA GLU A 464 23.63 15.28 22.73
C GLU A 464 24.28 14.36 21.71
N TRP A 465 24.14 13.04 21.84
CA TRP A 465 24.62 12.08 20.86
C TRP A 465 23.87 12.21 19.54
N ILE A 466 22.54 12.39 19.58
CA ILE A 466 21.74 12.56 18.39
C ILE A 466 22.20 13.79 17.59
N ASP A 467 22.31 14.96 18.24
CA ASP A 467 22.59 16.23 17.58
C ASP A 467 24.07 16.37 17.16
N LYS A 468 25.01 15.84 17.96
CA LYS A 468 26.45 16.04 17.70
C LYS A 468 27.11 14.89 16.94
N VAL A 469 26.56 13.68 17.00
CA VAL A 469 27.18 12.49 16.40
C VAL A 469 26.29 11.91 15.32
N TYR A 470 25.05 11.50 15.67
CA TYR A 470 24.22 10.72 14.77
C TYR A 470 23.72 11.54 13.57
N LEU A 471 22.98 12.62 13.80
CA LEU A 471 22.36 13.41 12.73
C LEU A 471 23.39 14.00 11.76
N PRO A 472 24.48 14.64 12.20
CA PRO A 472 25.49 15.15 11.27
C PRO A 472 26.10 14.06 10.40
N THR A 473 26.41 12.90 11.01
CA THR A 473 26.99 11.77 10.27
C THR A 473 25.98 11.16 9.30
N ASN A 474 24.72 10.97 9.74
CA ASN A 474 23.66 10.44 8.90
C ASN A 474 23.38 11.35 7.69
N CYS A 475 23.21 12.64 7.91
CA CYS A 475 22.97 13.60 6.82
C CYS A 475 24.16 13.67 5.84
N TYR A 476 25.39 13.65 6.36
CA TYR A 476 26.58 13.58 5.53
C TYR A 476 26.60 12.32 4.65
N ARG A 477 26.40 11.15 5.26
CA ARG A 477 26.43 9.86 4.54
C ARG A 477 25.27 9.75 3.55
N LEU A 478 24.07 10.24 3.86
CA LEU A 478 22.95 10.33 2.94
C LEU A 478 23.28 11.20 1.74
N ARG A 479 23.85 12.38 1.96
CA ARG A 479 24.27 13.30 0.90
C ARG A 479 25.31 12.70 -0.05
N GLU A 480 26.32 12.04 0.49
CA GLU A 480 27.36 11.39 -0.33
C GLU A 480 26.79 10.21 -1.13
N ALA A 481 25.91 9.39 -0.54
CA ALA A 481 25.25 8.30 -1.24
C ALA A 481 24.31 8.83 -2.34
N HIS A 482 23.52 9.86 -2.07
CA HIS A 482 22.65 10.54 -3.04
C HIS A 482 23.48 11.13 -4.19
N LYS A 483 24.55 11.84 -3.88
CA LYS A 483 25.48 12.42 -4.87
C LYS A 483 26.07 11.33 -5.79
N TYR A 484 26.47 10.20 -5.23
CA TYR A 484 26.97 9.07 -6.02
C TYR A 484 25.91 8.54 -7.00
N ILE A 485 24.71 8.25 -6.51
CA ILE A 485 23.62 7.72 -7.35
C ILE A 485 23.20 8.72 -8.43
N THR A 486 22.97 9.97 -8.06
CA THR A 486 22.54 11.00 -9.03
C THR A 486 23.60 11.30 -10.08
N ALA A 487 24.90 11.25 -9.74
CA ALA A 487 25.98 11.34 -10.72
C ALA A 487 25.97 10.16 -11.71
N LYS A 488 25.68 8.94 -11.24
CA LYS A 488 25.52 7.76 -12.11
C LYS A 488 24.30 7.87 -13.01
N LEU A 489 23.16 8.30 -12.49
CA LEU A 489 21.94 8.51 -13.29
C LEU A 489 22.16 9.57 -14.38
N LYS A 490 22.82 10.69 -14.04
CA LYS A 490 23.20 11.73 -15.02
C LYS A 490 24.10 11.17 -16.11
N ALA A 491 25.11 10.38 -15.77
CA ALA A 491 26.02 9.75 -16.75
C ALA A 491 25.30 8.74 -17.67
N LEU A 492 24.20 8.16 -17.24
CA LEU A 492 23.33 7.27 -18.01
C LEU A 492 22.20 8.02 -18.74
N GLU A 493 22.15 9.35 -18.61
CA GLU A 493 21.08 10.20 -19.15
C GLU A 493 19.68 9.74 -18.70
N ILE A 494 19.58 9.27 -17.45
CA ILE A 494 18.30 8.87 -16.84
C ILE A 494 17.74 10.07 -16.09
N PRO A 495 16.55 10.58 -16.48
CA PRO A 495 15.88 11.63 -15.76
C PRO A 495 15.44 11.14 -14.37
N PHE A 496 15.49 12.00 -13.38
CA PHE A 496 15.04 11.71 -12.02
C PHE A 496 14.54 12.99 -11.35
N HIS A 497 13.64 12.80 -10.36
CA HIS A 497 13.23 13.88 -9.49
C HIS A 497 14.33 14.14 -8.44
N ASN A 498 14.78 15.38 -8.32
CA ASN A 498 15.86 15.73 -7.41
C ASN A 498 15.33 15.92 -6.00
N SER A 499 15.41 14.88 -5.17
CA SER A 499 14.97 14.91 -3.78
C SER A 499 15.98 15.61 -2.87
N SER A 500 15.47 16.29 -1.83
CA SER A 500 16.26 16.93 -0.76
C SER A 500 16.22 16.14 0.56
N SER A 501 15.40 15.09 0.61
CA SER A 501 15.11 14.33 1.82
C SER A 501 14.75 12.88 1.51
N GLY A 502 14.62 12.07 2.55
CA GLY A 502 14.30 10.66 2.43
C GLY A 502 15.51 9.78 2.11
N LEU A 503 15.24 8.58 1.62
CA LEU A 503 16.25 7.52 1.42
C LEU A 503 16.31 7.04 -0.03
N TYR A 504 15.63 7.73 -0.96
CA TYR A 504 15.29 7.27 -2.30
C TYR A 504 15.43 8.39 -3.34
N VAL A 505 15.61 7.96 -4.60
CA VAL A 505 15.50 8.81 -5.80
C VAL A 505 14.38 8.25 -6.67
N TRP A 506 13.50 9.12 -7.14
CA TRP A 506 12.41 8.79 -8.06
C TRP A 506 12.90 8.94 -9.50
N ILE A 507 13.13 7.81 -10.19
CA ILE A 507 13.80 7.74 -11.50
C ILE A 507 12.82 7.46 -12.62
N ASN A 508 13.06 8.03 -13.80
CA ASN A 508 12.25 7.87 -14.99
C ASN A 508 12.94 6.97 -16.01
N LEU A 509 12.42 5.77 -16.19
CA LEU A 509 12.89 4.78 -17.16
C LEU A 509 11.99 4.65 -18.39
N LYS A 510 11.07 5.62 -18.65
CA LYS A 510 10.14 5.58 -19.79
C LYS A 510 10.85 5.30 -21.12
N LYS A 511 12.05 5.84 -21.32
CA LYS A 511 12.83 5.63 -22.54
C LYS A 511 13.29 4.17 -22.78
N TYR A 512 13.10 3.30 -21.79
CA TYR A 512 13.38 1.86 -21.88
C TYR A 512 12.11 1.01 -22.02
N LEU A 513 10.95 1.64 -22.25
CA LEU A 513 9.67 0.97 -22.44
C LEU A 513 9.14 1.22 -23.86
N ASP A 514 8.89 0.14 -24.61
CA ASP A 514 8.32 0.20 -25.96
C ASP A 514 7.34 -0.96 -26.21
N PRO A 515 6.04 -0.70 -26.23
CA PRO A 515 5.35 0.59 -25.96
C PRO A 515 5.46 1.01 -24.49
N CYS A 516 5.29 2.33 -24.20
CA CYS A 516 5.35 2.85 -22.84
C CYS A 516 4.07 2.51 -22.07
N THR A 517 4.01 1.29 -21.51
CA THR A 517 2.87 0.72 -20.78
C THR A 517 3.30 0.16 -19.42
N PHE A 518 2.33 -0.05 -18.53
CA PHE A 518 2.58 -0.72 -17.23
C PHE A 518 2.98 -2.19 -17.40
N GLU A 519 2.62 -2.83 -18.52
CA GLU A 519 3.07 -4.18 -18.81
C GLU A 519 4.57 -4.19 -19.14
N GLU A 520 5.04 -3.28 -19.99
CA GLU A 520 6.48 -3.14 -20.27
C GLU A 520 7.27 -2.72 -19.02
N GLU A 521 6.70 -1.86 -18.16
CA GLU A 521 7.27 -1.57 -16.84
C GLU A 521 7.43 -2.84 -16.00
N ARG A 522 6.44 -3.75 -16.04
CA ARG A 522 6.49 -5.03 -15.34
C ARG A 522 7.59 -5.94 -15.92
N LEU A 523 7.72 -6.02 -17.24
CA LEU A 523 8.75 -6.83 -17.90
C LEU A 523 10.16 -6.31 -17.59
N LEU A 524 10.36 -5.00 -17.67
CA LEU A 524 11.63 -4.39 -17.25
C LEU A 524 11.95 -4.68 -15.78
N TYR A 525 10.95 -4.60 -14.91
CA TYR A 525 11.10 -4.95 -13.50
C TYR A 525 11.48 -6.42 -13.29
N CYS A 526 10.90 -7.35 -14.04
CA CYS A 526 11.29 -8.76 -13.98
C CYS A 526 12.76 -8.96 -14.38
N ARG A 527 13.26 -8.25 -15.39
CA ARG A 527 14.69 -8.28 -15.76
C ARG A 527 15.59 -7.81 -14.60
N PHE A 528 15.18 -6.77 -13.84
CA PHE A 528 15.90 -6.38 -12.63
C PHE A 528 15.91 -7.51 -11.59
N LEU A 529 14.79 -8.20 -11.38
CA LEU A 529 14.73 -9.33 -10.45
C LEU A 529 15.60 -10.51 -10.91
N ASP A 530 15.60 -10.84 -12.19
CA ASP A 530 16.44 -11.91 -12.77
C ASP A 530 17.93 -11.60 -12.55
N ASN A 531 18.32 -10.33 -12.65
CA ASN A 531 19.66 -9.83 -12.33
C ASN A 531 19.88 -9.58 -10.82
N LYS A 532 19.01 -10.12 -9.96
CA LYS A 532 19.13 -10.04 -8.49
C LYS A 532 19.21 -8.61 -7.95
N LEU A 533 18.48 -7.69 -8.58
CA LEU A 533 18.32 -6.31 -8.14
C LEU A 533 16.84 -6.01 -7.90
N LEU A 534 16.49 -5.79 -6.64
CA LEU A 534 15.11 -5.42 -6.26
C LEU A 534 14.99 -3.89 -6.24
N LEU A 535 14.14 -3.35 -7.11
CA LEU A 535 13.67 -1.96 -7.13
C LEU A 535 12.18 -1.92 -6.77
N SER A 536 11.55 -0.75 -6.77
CA SER A 536 10.10 -0.64 -6.64
C SER A 536 9.52 0.14 -7.82
N ARG A 537 8.49 -0.45 -8.47
CA ARG A 537 7.83 0.13 -9.66
C ARG A 537 6.90 1.28 -9.30
N GLY A 538 6.69 2.21 -10.22
CA GLY A 538 5.73 3.30 -10.09
C GLY A 538 4.29 2.84 -9.86
N LYS A 539 3.88 1.74 -10.49
CA LYS A 539 2.55 1.11 -10.25
C LYS A 539 2.32 0.80 -8.77
N ALA A 540 3.36 0.37 -8.03
CA ALA A 540 3.29 0.09 -6.59
C ALA A 540 3.05 1.34 -5.72
N TYR A 541 3.35 2.51 -6.25
CA TYR A 541 3.11 3.82 -5.64
C TYR A 541 1.87 4.51 -6.18
N MET A 542 1.02 3.80 -6.92
CA MET A 542 -0.17 4.36 -7.59
C MET A 542 0.19 5.50 -8.57
N CYS A 543 1.37 5.45 -9.18
CA CYS A 543 1.77 6.42 -10.20
C CYS A 543 0.81 6.34 -11.40
N LYS A 544 0.39 7.51 -11.91
CA LYS A 544 -0.53 7.61 -13.06
C LYS A 544 0.10 7.10 -14.35
N GLU A 545 1.43 7.21 -14.45
CA GLU A 545 2.21 6.97 -15.66
C GLU A 545 3.17 5.79 -15.46
N PRO A 546 3.37 4.91 -16.46
CA PRO A 546 4.39 3.87 -16.41
C PRO A 546 5.80 4.45 -16.52
N GLY A 547 6.81 3.65 -16.15
CA GLY A 547 8.21 3.95 -16.31
C GLY A 547 8.88 4.67 -15.15
N TRP A 548 8.16 4.98 -14.11
CA TRP A 548 8.74 5.50 -12.88
C TRP A 548 9.15 4.38 -11.93
N PHE A 549 10.30 4.55 -11.28
CA PHE A 549 10.84 3.60 -10.31
C PHE A 549 11.41 4.33 -9.10
N CYS A 550 11.23 3.72 -7.92
CA CYS A 550 11.89 4.14 -6.69
C CYS A 550 13.20 3.38 -6.52
N LEU A 551 14.30 4.11 -6.37
CA LEU A 551 15.64 3.58 -6.13
C LEU A 551 16.13 4.08 -4.77
N ILE A 552 16.33 3.16 -3.81
CA ILE A 552 16.88 3.47 -2.49
C ILE A 552 18.38 3.65 -2.61
N PHE A 553 18.89 4.78 -2.10
CA PHE A 553 20.33 5.07 -2.09
C PHE A 553 20.98 4.95 -0.71
N ALA A 554 20.19 4.80 0.35
CA ALA A 554 20.70 4.76 1.73
C ALA A 554 21.36 3.42 2.08
N ASP A 555 22.40 3.05 1.33
CA ASP A 555 23.17 1.82 1.49
C ASP A 555 24.67 2.10 1.37
N GLU A 556 25.51 1.17 1.80
CA GLU A 556 26.97 1.27 1.73
C GLU A 556 27.48 1.41 0.29
N LEU A 557 28.46 2.26 0.07
CA LEU A 557 29.00 2.56 -1.26
C LEU A 557 29.49 1.33 -2.06
N PRO A 558 30.15 0.30 -1.47
CA PRO A 558 30.51 -0.90 -2.20
C PRO A 558 29.29 -1.67 -2.74
N ARG A 559 28.21 -1.73 -1.96
CA ARG A 559 26.96 -2.39 -2.34
C ARG A 559 26.21 -1.58 -3.40
N LEU A 560 26.17 -0.25 -3.27
CA LEU A 560 25.61 0.65 -4.30
C LEU A 560 26.37 0.52 -5.63
N LYS A 561 27.69 0.42 -5.61
CA LYS A 561 28.50 0.21 -6.82
C LYS A 561 28.16 -1.10 -7.53
N LEU A 562 27.95 -2.18 -6.77
CA LEU A 562 27.55 -3.47 -7.33
C LEU A 562 26.12 -3.41 -7.87
N ALA A 563 25.19 -2.81 -7.13
CA ALA A 563 23.82 -2.62 -7.57
C ALA A 563 23.73 -1.81 -8.87
N MET A 564 24.50 -0.72 -8.99
CA MET A 564 24.51 0.10 -10.20
C MET A 564 25.18 -0.60 -11.40
N ARG A 565 26.09 -1.55 -11.20
CA ARG A 565 26.55 -2.42 -12.28
C ARG A 565 25.41 -3.28 -12.80
N ARG A 566 24.73 -4.05 -11.92
CA ARG A 566 23.57 -4.87 -12.30
C ARG A 566 22.45 -4.04 -12.96
N PHE A 567 22.27 -2.81 -12.49
CA PHE A 567 21.32 -1.87 -13.09
C PHE A 567 21.70 -1.52 -14.53
N CYS A 568 22.98 -1.24 -14.79
CA CYS A 568 23.49 -0.96 -16.15
C CYS A 568 23.35 -2.18 -17.05
N ASP A 569 23.74 -3.37 -16.56
CA ASP A 569 23.67 -4.62 -17.30
C ASP A 569 22.23 -4.86 -17.81
N VAL A 570 21.22 -4.69 -16.94
CA VAL A 570 19.80 -4.81 -17.33
C VAL A 570 19.38 -3.79 -18.39
N LEU A 571 19.85 -2.54 -18.29
CA LEU A 571 19.49 -1.52 -19.29
C LEU A 571 20.17 -1.76 -20.64
N GLU A 572 21.35 -2.35 -20.66
CA GLU A 572 22.04 -2.78 -21.87
C GLU A 572 21.31 -3.96 -22.52
N GLU A 573 20.99 -5.00 -21.76
CA GLU A 573 20.16 -6.13 -22.21
C GLU A 573 18.80 -5.68 -22.79
N GLN A 574 18.18 -4.66 -22.18
CA GLN A 574 16.93 -4.10 -22.67
C GLN A 574 17.09 -3.43 -24.05
N LYS A 575 18.17 -2.69 -24.24
CA LYS A 575 18.49 -2.05 -25.55
C LYS A 575 18.79 -3.10 -26.62
N GLU A 576 19.57 -4.12 -26.30
CA GLU A 576 19.88 -5.22 -27.21
C GLU A 576 18.62 -5.96 -27.66
N ALA A 577 17.71 -6.25 -26.71
CA ALA A 577 16.43 -6.89 -27.01
C ALA A 577 15.58 -6.04 -27.98
N TRP A 578 15.61 -4.73 -27.87
CA TRP A 578 14.92 -3.84 -28.82
C TRP A 578 15.53 -3.86 -30.23
N ILE A 579 16.86 -3.83 -30.32
CA ILE A 579 17.54 -3.90 -31.62
C ILE A 579 17.17 -5.21 -32.32
N VAL A 580 17.17 -6.33 -31.59
CA VAL A 580 16.78 -7.63 -32.13
C VAL A 580 15.33 -7.60 -32.61
N LYS A 581 14.40 -7.08 -31.80
CA LYS A 581 12.98 -6.94 -32.17
C LYS A 581 12.80 -6.09 -33.44
N GLN A 582 13.45 -4.94 -33.52
CA GLN A 582 13.38 -4.06 -34.71
C GLN A 582 13.92 -4.76 -35.96
N LEU A 583 15.01 -5.54 -35.86
CA LEU A 583 15.52 -6.33 -36.94
C LEU A 583 14.58 -7.43 -37.40
N GLU A 584 13.94 -8.12 -36.43
CA GLU A 584 12.93 -9.15 -36.73
C GLU A 584 11.70 -8.56 -37.42
N ASP A 585 11.22 -7.41 -36.97
CA ASP A 585 10.07 -6.72 -37.56
C ASP A 585 10.40 -6.23 -39.00
N ALA A 586 11.59 -5.66 -39.21
CA ALA A 586 12.07 -5.26 -40.53
C ALA A 586 12.29 -6.44 -41.50
N MET A 587 12.51 -7.66 -40.97
CA MET A 587 12.64 -8.86 -41.82
C MET A 587 11.26 -9.48 -42.17
N ARG A 588 10.18 -9.09 -41.47
CA ARG A 588 8.81 -9.55 -41.75
C ARG A 588 8.06 -8.64 -42.73
N GLU A 589 8.47 -7.37 -42.83
CA GLU A 589 8.03 -6.42 -43.88
C GLU A 589 8.71 -6.70 -45.23
#